data_98587fea073f0d41c21bd64a2c98a110
#
_entry.id   98587fea073f0d41c21bd64a2c98a110
#
_cell.length_a   1.000
_cell.length_b   1.000
_cell.length_c   1.000
_cell.angle_alpha   90.00
_cell.angle_beta   90.00
_cell.angle_gamma   90.00
#
_symmetry.space_group_name_H-M   'P 1'
#
loop_
_entity.id
_entity.type
_entity.pdbx_description
1 polymer ?
#
loop_
_entity_poly.entity_id
_entity_poly.type
_entity_poly.pdbx_seq_one_letter_code
_entity_poly.pdbx_strand_id
1 'polypeptide(L)'
;MTILRSLTKILSIFLFITLSSSIGNQVNAQDGKALFSQNCASCHAVNKKLTGPALAGVEDRWSEKKNLYAWIKNSAAFLKTGDPYANKLYNEYNKTAMNLFPNLTDKDIDAILGYIKSVPAAGAAAPAESDSDSTLVFGLLTLILAVVSLILLQVNSNLKKLSDDKSGVPAVEPVPFYRNKAYIAFIAIILFIVGGYMTTVGAMNLGRSKNYQPEQPIYYSHKVHAGVNQINCQYCHIGTYQGKQATLPSVNVCMNCHMAINEYKGEPLTRENGDVVDGTAEIKKLYKYAGYTEGQPWDATKAQPIEWVRIHNLPDHVYFNHAQHVNAGQVACQECHGEIQKMGEVKQQNDLSMGWCVNCHRQTKVQFKDNGFYSIYE
;
A
#
# COMPACT_ATOMS: atom_id res chain seq x y z
N MET A 1 -0.80 55.00 4.34
CA MET A 1 0.24 54.01 4.02
C MET A 1 0.77 53.23 5.23
N THR A 2 0.73 53.77 6.41
CA THR A 2 1.21 53.11 7.66
C THR A 2 0.37 51.99 8.17
N ILE A 3 -0.95 52.06 8.08
CA ILE A 3 -1.90 51.05 8.58
C ILE A 3 -1.80 49.75 7.76
N LEU A 4 -1.63 49.83 6.43
CA LEU A 4 -1.52 48.68 5.55
C LEU A 4 -0.22 47.89 5.78
N ARG A 5 0.87 48.55 6.10
CA ARG A 5 2.15 47.88 6.48
C ARG A 5 2.10 47.21 7.87
N SER A 6 1.24 47.70 8.77
CA SER A 6 1.05 47.07 10.08
C SER A 6 0.21 45.79 9.96
N LEU A 7 -0.85 45.80 9.13
CA LEU A 7 -1.69 44.64 8.90
C LEU A 7 -0.92 43.48 8.22
N THR A 8 -0.06 43.79 7.26
CA THR A 8 0.76 42.73 6.59
C THR A 8 1.76 42.08 7.55
N LYS A 9 2.35 42.86 8.50
CA LYS A 9 3.24 42.30 9.51
C LYS A 9 2.49 41.41 10.52
N ILE A 10 1.28 41.81 10.94
CA ILE A 10 0.47 41.03 11.88
C ILE A 10 0.02 39.71 11.20
N LEU A 11 -0.39 39.78 9.92
CA LEU A 11 -0.79 38.57 9.16
C LEU A 11 0.38 37.61 8.95
N SER A 12 1.60 38.12 8.69
CA SER A 12 2.81 37.30 8.55
C SER A 12 3.21 36.63 9.87
N ILE A 13 3.05 37.30 11.00
CA ILE A 13 3.34 36.75 12.34
C ILE A 13 2.31 35.67 12.70
N PHE A 14 1.02 35.89 12.37
CA PHE A 14 -0.04 34.88 12.60
C PHE A 14 0.17 33.63 11.74
N LEU A 15 0.57 33.79 10.48
CA LEU A 15 0.86 32.68 9.57
C LEU A 15 2.09 31.88 10.07
N PHE A 16 3.09 32.55 10.65
CA PHE A 16 4.29 31.89 11.19
C PHE A 16 4.01 31.11 12.47
N ILE A 17 3.12 31.64 13.33
CA ILE A 17 2.73 30.98 14.61
C ILE A 17 1.86 29.75 14.32
N THR A 18 0.95 29.78 13.34
CA THR A 18 0.12 28.62 12.98
C THR A 18 0.92 27.51 12.28
N LEU A 19 2.02 27.85 11.60
CA LEU A 19 2.89 26.86 10.95
C LEU A 19 3.83 26.17 11.96
N SER A 20 4.16 26.82 13.07
CA SER A 20 5.09 26.28 14.09
C SER A 20 4.43 25.31 15.07
N SER A 21 3.11 25.30 15.18
CA SER A 21 2.39 24.44 16.14
C SER A 21 2.11 23.03 15.64
N SER A 22 2.43 22.71 14.39
CA SER A 22 2.11 21.40 13.77
C SER A 22 3.25 20.38 13.78
N ILE A 23 4.43 20.72 14.32
CA ILE A 23 5.65 19.88 14.17
C ILE A 23 5.95 19.00 15.40
N GLY A 24 5.15 19.08 16.48
CA GLY A 24 5.57 18.57 17.79
C GLY A 24 5.32 17.08 18.12
N ASN A 25 4.45 16.32 17.46
CA ASN A 25 3.97 15.03 18.01
C ASN A 25 3.82 13.84 17.06
N GLN A 26 4.40 13.84 15.86
CA GLN A 26 4.25 12.71 14.92
C GLN A 26 5.43 11.75 14.80
N VAL A 27 6.59 12.06 15.38
CA VAL A 27 7.82 11.29 15.16
C VAL A 27 7.75 9.88 15.79
N ASN A 28 7.11 9.71 16.94
CA ASN A 28 7.09 8.42 17.64
C ASN A 28 6.07 7.41 17.06
N ALA A 29 4.91 7.85 16.58
CA ALA A 29 3.89 6.94 16.06
C ALA A 29 4.25 6.42 14.66
N GLN A 30 4.98 7.20 13.87
CA GLN A 30 5.42 6.82 12.53
C GLN A 30 6.55 5.78 12.59
N ASP A 31 7.47 5.91 13.53
CA ASP A 31 8.54 4.93 13.76
C ASP A 31 7.97 3.60 14.27
N GLY A 32 7.01 3.61 15.19
CA GLY A 32 6.35 2.41 15.70
C GLY A 32 5.56 1.65 14.63
N LYS A 33 4.88 2.35 13.71
CA LYS A 33 4.19 1.74 12.57
C LYS A 33 5.17 1.09 11.61
N ALA A 34 6.28 1.75 11.30
CA ALA A 34 7.31 1.20 10.42
C ALA A 34 7.94 -0.05 11.03
N LEU A 35 8.31 -0.01 12.31
CA LEU A 35 8.86 -1.16 13.03
C LEU A 35 7.87 -2.33 13.12
N PHE A 36 6.58 -2.05 13.37
CA PHE A 36 5.53 -3.08 13.35
C PHE A 36 5.41 -3.73 11.97
N SER A 37 5.36 -2.93 10.89
CA SER A 37 5.24 -3.43 9.52
C SER A 37 6.42 -4.30 9.12
N GLN A 38 7.64 -3.92 9.53
CA GLN A 38 8.86 -4.65 9.19
C GLN A 38 9.01 -5.96 9.97
N ASN A 39 8.61 -6.00 11.24
CA ASN A 39 8.95 -7.11 12.12
C ASN A 39 7.74 -7.98 12.52
N CYS A 40 6.54 -7.44 12.56
CA CYS A 40 5.38 -8.09 13.19
C CYS A 40 4.25 -8.42 12.21
N ALA A 41 4.02 -7.53 11.21
CA ALA A 41 2.84 -7.58 10.35
C ALA A 41 2.76 -8.83 9.45
N SER A 42 3.88 -9.51 9.21
CA SER A 42 3.90 -10.76 8.44
C SER A 42 3.13 -11.91 9.13
N CYS A 43 3.10 -11.91 10.46
CA CYS A 43 2.48 -12.96 11.25
C CYS A 43 1.35 -12.45 12.15
N HIS A 44 1.30 -11.16 12.47
CA HIS A 44 0.35 -10.57 13.39
C HIS A 44 -0.42 -9.41 12.75
N ALA A 45 -1.71 -9.29 13.09
CA ALA A 45 -2.47 -8.06 12.90
C ALA A 45 -2.94 -7.53 14.26
N VAL A 46 -3.24 -6.22 14.32
CA VAL A 46 -3.67 -5.63 15.60
C VAL A 46 -5.01 -6.18 16.02
N ASN A 47 -6.02 -6.19 15.14
CA ASN A 47 -7.41 -6.49 15.51
C ASN A 47 -7.91 -7.85 15.06
N LYS A 48 -7.09 -8.67 14.42
CA LYS A 48 -7.50 -10.01 13.97
C LYS A 48 -6.39 -11.04 14.15
N LYS A 49 -6.78 -12.29 14.36
CA LYS A 49 -5.88 -13.43 14.36
C LYS A 49 -5.36 -13.67 12.94
N LEU A 50 -4.06 -13.86 12.80
CA LEU A 50 -3.39 -14.33 11.59
C LEU A 50 -2.65 -15.64 11.91
N THR A 51 -1.43 -15.81 11.42
CA THR A 51 -0.55 -16.91 11.84
C THR A 51 -0.28 -16.86 13.35
N GLY A 52 -0.12 -15.65 13.90
CA GLY A 52 -0.04 -15.37 15.32
C GLY A 52 -1.33 -14.75 15.88
N PRO A 53 -1.40 -14.53 17.20
CA PRO A 53 -2.54 -13.89 17.84
C PRO A 53 -2.72 -12.44 17.40
N ALA A 54 -3.98 -11.95 17.51
CA ALA A 54 -4.27 -10.53 17.44
C ALA A 54 -3.52 -9.77 18.54
N LEU A 55 -2.94 -8.62 18.23
CA LEU A 55 -2.10 -7.87 19.17
C LEU A 55 -2.83 -6.77 19.94
N ALA A 56 -4.10 -6.47 19.63
CA ALA A 56 -4.89 -5.55 20.44
C ALA A 56 -4.91 -6.02 21.91
N GLY A 57 -4.57 -5.13 22.86
CA GLY A 57 -4.49 -5.45 24.28
C GLY A 57 -3.42 -6.46 24.65
N VAL A 58 -2.35 -6.59 23.84
CA VAL A 58 -1.30 -7.58 24.10
C VAL A 58 -0.60 -7.39 25.46
N GLU A 59 -0.39 -6.14 25.87
CA GLU A 59 0.28 -5.85 27.14
C GLU A 59 -0.50 -6.34 28.35
N ASP A 60 -1.84 -6.28 28.30
CA ASP A 60 -2.72 -6.67 29.42
C ASP A 60 -2.79 -8.20 29.59
N ARG A 61 -2.33 -8.94 28.61
CA ARG A 61 -2.32 -10.43 28.63
C ARG A 61 -1.09 -11.03 29.31
N TRP A 62 -0.06 -10.23 29.51
CA TRP A 62 1.18 -10.66 30.15
C TRP A 62 1.22 -10.19 31.60
N SER A 63 1.67 -11.06 32.51
CA SER A 63 1.80 -10.76 33.93
C SER A 63 2.71 -9.59 34.23
N GLU A 64 3.79 -9.47 33.45
CA GLU A 64 4.76 -8.38 33.54
C GLU A 64 5.25 -7.96 32.17
N LYS A 65 5.43 -6.68 31.97
CA LYS A 65 5.93 -6.09 30.70
C LYS A 65 7.29 -6.65 30.29
N LYS A 66 8.16 -6.94 31.26
CA LYS A 66 9.47 -7.55 30.99
C LYS A 66 9.36 -8.93 30.35
N ASN A 67 8.32 -9.72 30.70
CA ASN A 67 8.09 -11.06 30.14
C ASN A 67 7.67 -10.97 28.67
N LEU A 68 6.82 -10.00 28.32
CA LEU A 68 6.48 -9.69 26.93
C LEU A 68 7.71 -9.31 26.11
N TYR A 69 8.61 -8.50 26.66
CA TYR A 69 9.85 -8.11 25.96
C TYR A 69 10.79 -9.27 25.76
N ALA A 70 10.98 -10.11 26.79
CA ALA A 70 11.79 -11.32 26.69
C ALA A 70 11.21 -12.29 25.66
N TRP A 71 9.88 -12.43 25.64
CA TRP A 71 9.17 -13.24 24.64
C TRP A 71 9.40 -12.70 23.21
N ILE A 72 9.24 -11.40 22.99
CA ILE A 72 9.46 -10.78 21.66
C ILE A 72 10.90 -10.99 21.21
N LYS A 73 11.88 -10.74 22.08
CA LYS A 73 13.29 -10.88 21.73
C LYS A 73 13.71 -12.31 21.46
N ASN A 74 13.25 -13.26 22.29
CA ASN A 74 13.60 -14.66 22.12
C ASN A 74 12.52 -15.60 22.72
N SER A 75 11.50 -15.89 21.95
CA SER A 75 10.40 -16.76 22.36
C SER A 75 10.84 -18.18 22.73
N ALA A 76 11.83 -18.72 21.99
CA ALA A 76 12.35 -20.07 22.24
C ALA A 76 13.10 -20.19 23.58
N ALA A 77 13.88 -19.18 23.94
CA ALA A 77 14.52 -19.13 25.26
C ALA A 77 13.52 -18.88 26.37
N PHE A 78 12.53 -18.01 26.13
CA PHE A 78 11.51 -17.70 27.14
C PHE A 78 10.59 -18.90 27.45
N LEU A 79 10.26 -19.73 26.46
CA LEU A 79 9.51 -20.99 26.69
C LEU A 79 10.20 -21.91 27.70
N LYS A 80 11.53 -21.96 27.73
CA LYS A 80 12.31 -22.79 28.66
C LYS A 80 12.19 -22.33 30.12
N THR A 81 11.73 -21.10 30.39
CA THR A 81 11.47 -20.60 31.75
C THR A 81 10.24 -21.24 32.39
N GLY A 82 9.41 -21.93 31.60
CA GLY A 82 8.19 -22.57 32.11
C GLY A 82 7.00 -21.61 32.29
N ASP A 83 7.06 -20.36 31.75
CA ASP A 83 5.96 -19.39 31.89
C ASP A 83 4.63 -20.00 31.40
N PRO A 84 3.58 -20.02 32.25
CA PRO A 84 2.32 -20.68 31.91
C PRO A 84 1.61 -20.06 30.69
N TYR A 85 1.65 -18.73 30.57
CA TYR A 85 0.98 -18.04 29.47
C TYR A 85 1.71 -18.27 28.14
N ALA A 86 3.03 -18.19 28.14
CA ALA A 86 3.85 -18.45 26.96
C ALA A 86 3.68 -19.89 26.45
N ASN A 87 3.70 -20.88 27.37
CA ASN A 87 3.49 -22.29 27.02
C ASN A 87 2.07 -22.56 26.53
N LYS A 88 1.05 -21.94 27.13
CA LYS A 88 -0.33 -22.01 26.64
C LYS A 88 -0.43 -21.47 25.22
N LEU A 89 0.12 -20.28 24.98
CA LEU A 89 0.10 -19.62 23.68
C LEU A 89 0.81 -20.47 22.61
N TYR A 90 1.99 -21.00 22.93
CA TYR A 90 2.75 -21.88 22.03
C TYR A 90 1.96 -23.13 21.64
N ASN A 91 1.29 -23.78 22.60
CA ASN A 91 0.47 -24.97 22.31
C ASN A 91 -0.79 -24.62 21.50
N GLU A 92 -1.44 -23.47 21.77
CA GLU A 92 -2.63 -22.99 21.05
C GLU A 92 -2.33 -22.72 19.57
N TYR A 93 -1.08 -22.31 19.25
CA TYR A 93 -0.64 -22.02 17.89
C TYR A 93 0.19 -23.15 17.26
N ASN A 94 -0.21 -24.41 17.54
CA ASN A 94 0.37 -25.64 16.95
C ASN A 94 1.89 -25.75 17.12
N LYS A 95 2.41 -25.27 18.23
CA LYS A 95 3.85 -25.23 18.54
C LYS A 95 4.67 -24.47 17.48
N THR A 96 4.05 -23.50 16.81
CA THR A 96 4.73 -22.61 15.87
C THR A 96 5.60 -21.65 16.66
N ALA A 97 6.92 -21.70 16.42
CA ALA A 97 7.86 -20.78 17.04
C ALA A 97 7.75 -19.40 16.42
N MET A 98 7.68 -18.36 17.24
CA MET A 98 7.81 -16.98 16.78
C MET A 98 9.26 -16.70 16.40
N ASN A 99 9.48 -15.89 15.35
CA ASN A 99 10.81 -15.43 14.94
C ASN A 99 11.54 -14.73 16.11
N LEU A 100 12.86 -14.78 16.08
CA LEU A 100 13.71 -14.10 17.07
C LEU A 100 13.98 -12.67 16.63
N PHE A 101 13.88 -11.72 17.55
CA PHE A 101 14.17 -10.31 17.31
C PHE A 101 15.21 -9.74 18.27
N PRO A 102 16.45 -10.28 18.27
CA PRO A 102 17.48 -9.90 19.25
C PRO A 102 17.93 -8.45 19.10
N ASN A 103 17.74 -7.87 17.92
CA ASN A 103 18.18 -6.50 17.59
C ASN A 103 17.17 -5.42 18.00
N LEU A 104 15.94 -5.79 18.37
CA LEU A 104 14.96 -4.82 18.84
C LEU A 104 15.34 -4.35 20.25
N THR A 105 15.54 -3.03 20.39
CA THR A 105 15.72 -2.41 21.71
C THR A 105 14.39 -2.31 22.44
N ASP A 106 14.44 -2.09 23.76
CA ASP A 106 13.21 -1.89 24.54
C ASP A 106 12.41 -0.67 24.03
N LYS A 107 13.11 0.37 23.57
CA LYS A 107 12.47 1.56 22.95
C LYS A 107 11.75 1.22 21.65
N ASP A 108 12.31 0.35 20.82
CA ASP A 108 11.68 -0.07 19.58
C ASP A 108 10.40 -0.88 19.89
N ILE A 109 10.46 -1.74 20.89
CA ILE A 109 9.30 -2.51 21.35
C ILE A 109 8.23 -1.56 21.93
N ASP A 110 8.62 -0.55 22.72
CA ASP A 110 7.70 0.48 23.22
C ASP A 110 7.03 1.26 22.08
N ALA A 111 7.77 1.61 21.04
CA ALA A 111 7.22 2.28 19.87
C ALA A 111 6.21 1.39 19.12
N ILE A 112 6.53 0.09 18.95
CA ILE A 112 5.61 -0.90 18.36
C ILE A 112 4.34 -1.03 19.19
N LEU A 113 4.45 -1.17 20.52
CA LEU A 113 3.31 -1.27 21.42
C LEU A 113 2.47 0.00 21.42
N GLY A 114 3.12 1.18 21.37
CA GLY A 114 2.44 2.46 21.20
C GLY A 114 1.63 2.55 19.92
N TYR A 115 2.19 2.07 18.80
CA TYR A 115 1.46 1.96 17.54
C TYR A 115 0.26 1.01 17.67
N ILE A 116 0.43 -0.18 18.24
CA ILE A 116 -0.65 -1.15 18.44
C ILE A 116 -1.81 -0.53 19.24
N LYS A 117 -1.52 0.26 20.28
CA LYS A 117 -2.54 0.98 21.07
C LYS A 117 -3.25 2.07 20.27
N SER A 118 -2.56 2.71 19.33
CA SER A 118 -3.13 3.78 18.50
C SER A 118 -4.10 3.28 17.43
N VAL A 119 -4.06 1.98 17.11
CA VAL A 119 -4.97 1.37 16.13
C VAL A 119 -6.35 1.17 16.75
N PRO A 120 -7.43 1.79 16.22
CA PRO A 120 -8.78 1.63 16.75
C PRO A 120 -9.21 0.16 16.80
N ALA A 121 -9.94 -0.22 17.84
CA ALA A 121 -10.53 -1.57 17.93
C ALA A 121 -11.46 -1.83 16.74
N ALA A 122 -11.49 -3.08 16.25
CA ALA A 122 -12.34 -3.49 15.13
C ALA A 122 -13.81 -3.20 15.45
N GLY A 123 -14.36 -2.18 14.84
CA GLY A 123 -15.73 -1.67 15.07
C GLY A 123 -15.91 -0.22 14.71
N ALA A 124 -14.84 0.58 14.75
CA ALA A 124 -14.80 1.90 14.14
C ALA A 124 -14.11 1.74 12.78
N ALA A 125 -14.90 1.55 11.72
CA ALA A 125 -14.39 1.72 10.37
C ALA A 125 -13.83 3.13 10.29
N ALA A 126 -12.49 3.25 10.30
CA ALA A 126 -11.89 4.45 9.77
C ALA A 126 -12.42 4.61 8.34
N PRO A 127 -12.93 5.79 7.94
CA PRO A 127 -13.32 5.99 6.56
C PRO A 127 -12.08 5.63 5.73
N ALA A 128 -12.27 4.71 4.79
CA ALA A 128 -11.31 4.49 3.73
C ALA A 128 -11.10 5.87 3.10
N GLU A 129 -9.93 6.46 3.24
CA GLU A 129 -9.55 7.61 2.46
C GLU A 129 -9.56 7.16 1.00
N SER A 130 -10.69 7.40 0.34
CA SER A 130 -10.77 7.37 -1.10
C SER A 130 -10.12 8.66 -1.58
N ASP A 131 -8.86 8.60 -1.93
CA ASP A 131 -8.10 9.70 -2.52
C ASP A 131 -8.77 10.30 -3.78
N SER A 132 -9.76 9.61 -4.34
CA SER A 132 -10.50 10.06 -5.52
C SER A 132 -11.55 11.11 -5.22
N ASP A 133 -12.27 11.02 -4.09
CA ASP A 133 -13.39 11.94 -3.79
C ASP A 133 -12.88 13.31 -3.34
N SER A 134 -11.80 13.38 -2.57
CA SER A 134 -11.21 14.66 -2.16
C SER A 134 -10.69 15.46 -3.35
N THR A 135 -10.05 14.82 -4.31
CA THR A 135 -9.53 15.47 -5.53
C THR A 135 -10.65 16.04 -6.40
N LEU A 136 -11.77 15.31 -6.54
CA LEU A 136 -12.95 15.79 -7.27
C LEU A 136 -13.63 16.96 -6.55
N VAL A 137 -13.78 16.88 -5.22
CA VAL A 137 -14.38 17.96 -4.41
C VAL A 137 -13.52 19.23 -4.47
N PHE A 138 -12.20 19.11 -4.28
CA PHE A 138 -11.30 20.26 -4.40
C PHE A 138 -11.24 20.81 -5.84
N GLY A 139 -11.27 19.95 -6.85
CA GLY A 139 -11.36 20.34 -8.26
C GLY A 139 -12.64 21.12 -8.57
N LEU A 140 -13.80 20.64 -8.08
CA LEU A 140 -15.07 21.33 -8.24
C LEU A 140 -15.10 22.67 -7.50
N LEU A 141 -14.60 22.70 -6.27
CA LEU A 141 -14.52 23.92 -5.46
C LEU A 141 -13.65 24.98 -6.13
N THR A 142 -12.49 24.60 -6.65
CA THR A 142 -11.59 25.52 -7.38
C THR A 142 -12.23 26.03 -8.66
N LEU A 143 -12.97 25.21 -9.39
CA LEU A 143 -13.72 25.62 -10.57
C LEU A 143 -14.81 26.64 -10.21
N ILE A 144 -15.58 26.39 -9.16
CA ILE A 144 -16.62 27.32 -8.68
C ILE A 144 -16.01 28.65 -8.27
N LEU A 145 -14.91 28.65 -7.52
CA LEU A 145 -14.21 29.87 -7.10
C LEU A 145 -13.66 30.65 -8.31
N ALA A 146 -13.15 29.96 -9.32
CA ALA A 146 -12.70 30.60 -10.58
C ALA A 146 -13.86 31.29 -11.30
N VAL A 147 -15.01 30.62 -11.44
CA VAL A 147 -16.21 31.18 -12.06
C VAL A 147 -16.73 32.40 -11.28
N VAL A 148 -16.81 32.30 -9.96
CA VAL A 148 -17.23 33.42 -9.09
C VAL A 148 -16.27 34.60 -9.24
N SER A 149 -14.95 34.34 -9.30
CA SER A 149 -13.92 35.37 -9.52
C SER A 149 -14.12 36.11 -10.85
N LEU A 150 -14.41 35.37 -11.93
CA LEU A 150 -14.70 35.96 -13.24
C LEU A 150 -15.97 36.82 -13.23
N ILE A 151 -17.04 36.34 -12.55
CA ILE A 151 -18.28 37.11 -12.39
C ILE A 151 -18.02 38.42 -11.63
N LEU A 152 -17.28 38.36 -10.51
CA LEU A 152 -16.93 39.53 -9.70
C LEU A 152 -16.11 40.55 -10.50
N LEU A 153 -15.16 40.09 -11.31
CA LEU A 153 -14.39 40.99 -12.19
C LEU A 153 -15.29 41.68 -13.22
N GLN A 154 -16.26 40.94 -13.79
CA GLN A 154 -17.21 41.53 -14.75
C GLN A 154 -18.17 42.54 -14.05
N VAL A 155 -18.66 42.20 -12.86
CA VAL A 155 -19.49 43.11 -12.03
C VAL A 155 -18.70 44.38 -11.68
N ASN A 156 -17.44 44.26 -11.26
CA ASN A 156 -16.59 45.41 -10.94
C ASN A 156 -16.38 46.32 -12.18
N SER A 157 -16.20 45.74 -13.35
CA SER A 157 -16.07 46.47 -14.61
C SER A 157 -17.36 47.25 -14.96
N ASN A 158 -18.52 46.63 -14.76
CA ASN A 158 -19.81 47.28 -14.98
C ASN A 158 -20.11 48.37 -13.94
N LEU A 159 -19.77 48.17 -12.68
CA LEU A 159 -19.89 49.17 -11.60
C LEU A 159 -19.00 50.39 -11.88
N LYS A 160 -17.80 50.16 -12.38
CA LYS A 160 -16.90 51.24 -12.76
C LYS A 160 -17.48 52.08 -13.91
N LYS A 161 -18.11 51.46 -14.92
CA LYS A 161 -18.80 52.16 -16.01
C LYS A 161 -19.94 53.03 -15.45
N LEU A 162 -20.80 52.51 -14.57
CA LEU A 162 -21.89 53.23 -13.92
C LEU A 162 -21.37 54.43 -13.09
N SER A 163 -20.24 54.30 -12.42
CA SER A 163 -19.62 55.36 -11.64
C SER A 163 -19.06 56.45 -12.55
N ASP A 164 -18.40 56.07 -13.64
CA ASP A 164 -17.83 57.01 -14.63
C ASP A 164 -18.95 57.78 -15.37
N ASP A 165 -20.05 57.11 -15.77
CA ASP A 165 -21.25 57.72 -16.34
C ASP A 165 -21.89 58.75 -15.41
N LYS A 166 -21.97 58.46 -14.08
CA LYS A 166 -22.50 59.43 -13.08
C LYS A 166 -21.60 60.64 -12.88
N SER A 167 -20.29 60.49 -13.05
CA SER A 167 -19.31 61.57 -12.90
C SER A 167 -19.05 62.38 -14.16
N GLY A 168 -19.78 62.13 -15.27
CA GLY A 168 -19.64 62.80 -16.53
C GLY A 168 -18.31 62.50 -17.25
N VAL A 169 -17.58 61.48 -16.85
CA VAL A 169 -16.36 61.00 -17.50
C VAL A 169 -16.75 60.08 -18.67
N PRO A 170 -16.20 60.26 -19.88
CA PRO A 170 -16.55 59.35 -20.98
C PRO A 170 -16.19 57.92 -20.65
N ALA A 171 -17.25 57.10 -20.40
CA ALA A 171 -17.09 55.70 -20.03
C ALA A 171 -16.68 54.85 -21.24
N VAL A 172 -15.64 54.07 -21.08
CA VAL A 172 -15.22 53.07 -22.07
C VAL A 172 -16.16 51.86 -21.99
N GLU A 173 -16.74 51.48 -23.14
CA GLU A 173 -17.57 50.27 -23.23
C GLU A 173 -16.84 49.02 -22.68
N PRO A 174 -17.44 48.26 -21.75
CA PRO A 174 -16.80 47.05 -21.20
C PRO A 174 -16.69 46.01 -22.31
N VAL A 175 -15.45 45.56 -22.55
CA VAL A 175 -15.16 44.55 -23.56
C VAL A 175 -15.64 43.21 -23.07
N PRO A 176 -16.44 42.41 -23.81
CA PRO A 176 -16.85 41.08 -23.44
C PRO A 176 -15.65 40.20 -23.07
N PHE A 177 -15.80 39.32 -22.08
CA PHE A 177 -14.69 38.52 -21.55
C PHE A 177 -13.92 37.74 -22.65
N TYR A 178 -14.63 37.23 -23.68
CA TYR A 178 -14.05 36.50 -24.81
C TYR A 178 -13.27 37.35 -25.79
N ARG A 179 -13.33 38.68 -25.70
CA ARG A 179 -12.54 39.63 -26.45
C ARG A 179 -11.52 40.39 -25.62
N ASN A 180 -11.57 40.22 -24.31
CA ASN A 180 -10.64 40.88 -23.42
C ASN A 180 -9.29 40.13 -23.43
N LYS A 181 -8.25 40.83 -23.93
CA LYS A 181 -6.90 40.27 -24.08
C LYS A 181 -6.34 39.72 -22.74
N ALA A 182 -6.66 40.36 -21.63
CA ALA A 182 -6.20 39.88 -20.29
C ALA A 182 -6.83 38.54 -19.89
N TYR A 183 -8.11 38.34 -20.15
CA TYR A 183 -8.76 37.05 -19.88
C TYR A 183 -8.29 35.97 -20.85
N ILE A 184 -8.12 36.30 -22.12
CA ILE A 184 -7.58 35.36 -23.12
C ILE A 184 -6.17 34.93 -22.71
N ALA A 185 -5.31 35.87 -22.32
CA ALA A 185 -3.95 35.58 -21.86
C ALA A 185 -3.95 34.71 -20.58
N PHE A 186 -4.82 35.02 -19.63
CA PHE A 186 -4.95 34.26 -18.39
C PHE A 186 -5.41 32.81 -18.63
N ILE A 187 -6.43 32.63 -19.47
CA ILE A 187 -6.91 31.28 -19.85
C ILE A 187 -5.81 30.53 -20.62
N ALA A 188 -5.12 31.19 -21.53
CA ALA A 188 -4.03 30.57 -22.28
C ALA A 188 -2.87 30.13 -21.38
N ILE A 189 -2.53 30.89 -20.33
CA ILE A 189 -1.52 30.54 -19.34
C ILE A 189 -1.98 29.33 -18.53
N ILE A 190 -3.23 29.29 -18.08
CA ILE A 190 -3.77 28.14 -17.36
C ILE A 190 -3.72 26.88 -18.23
N LEU A 191 -4.18 26.96 -19.48
CA LEU A 191 -4.14 25.84 -20.41
C LEU A 191 -2.71 25.38 -20.69
N PHE A 192 -1.77 26.31 -20.79
CA PHE A 192 -0.35 25.98 -20.96
C PHE A 192 0.22 25.26 -19.73
N ILE A 193 -0.09 25.73 -18.50
CA ILE A 193 0.36 25.10 -17.25
C ILE A 193 -0.26 23.72 -17.12
N VAL A 194 -1.58 23.59 -17.30
CA VAL A 194 -2.29 22.30 -17.18
C VAL A 194 -1.84 21.34 -18.27
N GLY A 195 -1.75 21.80 -19.51
CA GLY A 195 -1.25 21.00 -20.63
C GLY A 195 0.20 20.54 -20.42
N GLY A 196 1.05 21.45 -19.96
CA GLY A 196 2.44 21.12 -19.60
C GLY A 196 2.53 20.09 -18.49
N TYR A 197 1.74 20.25 -17.43
CA TYR A 197 1.66 19.30 -16.34
C TYR A 197 1.17 17.90 -16.83
N MET A 198 0.07 17.86 -17.57
CA MET A 198 -0.49 16.60 -18.11
C MET A 198 0.51 15.90 -19.05
N THR A 199 1.18 16.67 -19.91
CA THR A 199 2.20 16.13 -20.81
C THR A 199 3.40 15.58 -20.05
N THR A 200 3.88 16.30 -19.03
CA THR A 200 5.00 15.86 -18.19
C THR A 200 4.66 14.60 -17.42
N VAL A 201 3.49 14.57 -16.77
CA VAL A 201 3.02 13.37 -16.03
C VAL A 201 2.82 12.19 -16.98
N GLY A 202 2.23 12.42 -18.16
CA GLY A 202 2.07 11.40 -19.19
C GLY A 202 3.41 10.84 -19.67
N ALA A 203 4.38 11.71 -19.94
CA ALA A 203 5.73 11.30 -20.33
C ALA A 203 6.46 10.53 -19.22
N MET A 204 6.32 10.97 -17.96
CA MET A 204 6.91 10.27 -16.81
C MET A 204 6.29 8.90 -16.56
N ASN A 205 5.03 8.71 -16.92
CA ASN A 205 4.32 7.42 -16.77
C ASN A 205 4.53 6.48 -17.97
N LEU A 206 5.17 6.97 -19.04
CA LEU A 206 5.46 6.15 -20.20
C LEU A 206 6.38 4.98 -19.81
N GLY A 207 5.99 3.76 -20.13
CA GLY A 207 6.72 2.55 -19.78
C GLY A 207 6.58 2.08 -18.33
N ARG A 208 5.75 2.74 -17.50
CA ARG A 208 5.41 2.25 -16.16
C ARG A 208 4.17 1.40 -16.22
N SER A 209 4.24 0.23 -15.60
CA SER A 209 3.18 -0.77 -15.64
C SER A 209 2.28 -0.73 -14.38
N LYS A 210 2.21 0.41 -13.67
CA LYS A 210 1.33 0.55 -12.50
C LYS A 210 -0.13 0.29 -12.91
N ASN A 211 -0.82 -0.52 -12.10
CA ASN A 211 -2.19 -1.01 -12.33
C ASN A 211 -2.32 -1.95 -13.55
N TYR A 212 -1.22 -2.42 -14.12
CA TYR A 212 -1.28 -3.43 -15.16
C TYR A 212 -1.83 -4.74 -14.58
N GLN A 213 -2.93 -5.22 -15.17
CA GLN A 213 -3.67 -6.39 -14.74
C GLN A 213 -4.14 -7.15 -15.98
N PRO A 214 -3.29 -7.99 -16.56
CA PRO A 214 -3.66 -8.79 -17.72
C PRO A 214 -4.58 -9.94 -17.32
N GLU A 215 -5.43 -10.38 -18.26
CA GLU A 215 -6.17 -11.60 -18.09
C GLU A 215 -5.22 -12.81 -18.05
N GLN A 216 -5.49 -13.73 -17.13
CA GLN A 216 -4.69 -14.93 -16.92
C GLN A 216 -5.40 -16.17 -17.50
N PRO A 217 -4.67 -17.22 -17.90
CA PRO A 217 -5.26 -18.46 -18.41
C PRO A 217 -6.25 -19.11 -17.44
N ILE A 218 -5.99 -18.98 -16.14
CA ILE A 218 -6.87 -19.40 -15.05
C ILE A 218 -7.08 -18.19 -14.12
N TYR A 219 -8.32 -17.93 -13.73
CA TYR A 219 -8.60 -16.97 -12.68
C TYR A 219 -8.09 -17.51 -11.33
N TYR A 220 -6.94 -17.02 -10.89
CA TYR A 220 -6.36 -17.40 -9.60
C TYR A 220 -6.52 -16.27 -8.60
N SER A 221 -7.29 -16.54 -7.54
CA SER A 221 -7.55 -15.53 -6.50
C SER A 221 -6.59 -15.63 -5.32
N HIS A 222 -5.69 -14.67 -5.19
CA HIS A 222 -4.87 -14.54 -3.99
C HIS A 222 -5.71 -14.19 -2.76
N LYS A 223 -6.84 -13.49 -2.94
CA LYS A 223 -7.81 -13.20 -1.87
C LYS A 223 -8.33 -14.49 -1.24
N VAL A 224 -8.67 -15.49 -2.05
CA VAL A 224 -9.15 -16.79 -1.55
C VAL A 224 -8.01 -17.56 -0.89
N HIS A 225 -6.87 -17.71 -1.55
CA HIS A 225 -5.77 -18.56 -1.07
C HIS A 225 -5.00 -17.91 0.09
N ALA A 226 -4.45 -16.73 -0.09
CA ALA A 226 -3.63 -16.06 0.91
C ALA A 226 -4.45 -15.22 1.90
N GLY A 227 -5.59 -14.67 1.47
CA GLY A 227 -6.44 -13.84 2.32
C GLY A 227 -7.36 -14.66 3.22
N VAL A 228 -8.25 -15.46 2.63
CA VAL A 228 -9.26 -16.24 3.38
C VAL A 228 -8.63 -17.49 4.01
N ASN A 229 -7.95 -18.30 3.20
CA ASN A 229 -7.35 -19.57 3.66
C ASN A 229 -5.98 -19.39 4.32
N GLN A 230 -5.39 -18.18 4.30
CA GLN A 230 -4.14 -17.83 4.97
C GLN A 230 -2.93 -18.70 4.56
N ILE A 231 -2.93 -19.18 3.31
CA ILE A 231 -1.80 -19.93 2.77
C ILE A 231 -0.60 -18.98 2.65
N ASN A 232 0.54 -19.38 3.23
CA ASN A 232 1.75 -18.57 3.20
C ASN A 232 2.25 -18.39 1.75
N CYS A 233 2.67 -17.16 1.44
CA CYS A 233 3.19 -16.80 0.11
C CYS A 233 4.32 -17.73 -0.36
N GLN A 234 5.21 -18.11 0.56
CA GLN A 234 6.36 -18.95 0.29
C GLN A 234 6.00 -20.43 0.02
N TYR A 235 4.78 -20.87 0.36
CA TYR A 235 4.33 -22.21 -0.02
C TYR A 235 4.30 -22.38 -1.54
N CYS A 236 3.87 -21.33 -2.25
CA CYS A 236 3.80 -21.31 -3.70
C CYS A 236 5.01 -20.63 -4.35
N HIS A 237 5.57 -19.59 -3.70
CA HIS A 237 6.66 -18.77 -4.22
C HIS A 237 7.97 -18.99 -3.43
N ILE A 238 8.40 -20.26 -3.31
CA ILE A 238 9.60 -20.64 -2.53
C ILE A 238 10.88 -19.93 -3.00
N GLY A 239 10.98 -19.62 -4.30
CA GLY A 239 12.12 -18.93 -4.87
C GLY A 239 12.36 -17.52 -4.34
N THR A 240 11.35 -16.89 -3.72
CA THR A 240 11.51 -15.57 -3.08
C THR A 240 12.50 -15.60 -1.92
N TYR A 241 12.64 -16.73 -1.25
CA TYR A 241 13.50 -16.88 -0.08
C TYR A 241 14.90 -17.39 -0.43
N GLN A 242 15.03 -18.16 -1.51
CA GLN A 242 16.25 -18.88 -1.85
C GLN A 242 16.96 -18.34 -3.09
N GLY A 243 16.28 -17.60 -3.94
CA GLY A 243 16.78 -17.24 -5.25
C GLY A 243 16.51 -15.81 -5.71
N LYS A 244 17.01 -15.53 -6.89
CA LYS A 244 16.80 -14.24 -7.56
C LYS A 244 15.33 -14.02 -7.92
N GLN A 245 14.64 -15.06 -8.40
CA GLN A 245 13.27 -14.98 -8.91
C GLN A 245 12.29 -15.63 -7.95
N ALA A 246 11.09 -15.11 -7.90
CA ALA A 246 10.04 -15.60 -7.03
C ALA A 246 9.55 -17.02 -7.36
N THR A 247 9.82 -17.54 -8.54
CA THR A 247 9.26 -18.76 -9.12
C THR A 247 7.73 -18.76 -9.13
N LEU A 248 7.16 -19.28 -10.19
CA LEU A 248 5.74 -19.61 -10.26
C LEU A 248 5.58 -21.05 -9.78
N PRO A 249 4.54 -21.37 -9.00
CA PRO A 249 4.31 -22.73 -8.56
C PRO A 249 4.01 -23.63 -9.75
N SER A 250 4.61 -24.82 -9.74
CA SER A 250 4.24 -25.85 -10.71
C SER A 250 2.79 -26.34 -10.45
N VAL A 251 2.19 -26.97 -11.44
CA VAL A 251 0.86 -27.57 -11.31
C VAL A 251 0.78 -28.57 -10.15
N ASN A 252 1.90 -29.26 -9.83
CA ASN A 252 2.00 -30.17 -8.70
C ASN A 252 1.65 -29.50 -7.36
N VAL A 253 2.11 -28.27 -7.16
CA VAL A 253 1.82 -27.51 -5.92
C VAL A 253 0.31 -27.25 -5.79
N CYS A 254 -0.35 -26.93 -6.89
CA CYS A 254 -1.80 -26.74 -6.93
C CYS A 254 -2.54 -28.04 -6.61
N MET A 255 -2.09 -29.14 -7.20
CA MET A 255 -2.73 -30.46 -7.05
C MET A 255 -2.57 -31.07 -5.65
N ASN A 256 -1.63 -30.60 -4.83
CA ASN A 256 -1.54 -31.01 -3.42
C ASN A 256 -2.86 -30.80 -2.66
N CYS A 257 -3.62 -29.75 -3.02
CA CYS A 257 -4.91 -29.45 -2.42
C CYS A 257 -6.06 -29.77 -3.36
N HIS A 258 -5.91 -29.44 -4.66
CA HIS A 258 -7.01 -29.53 -5.63
C HIS A 258 -7.34 -30.95 -6.11
N MET A 259 -6.58 -31.97 -5.72
CA MET A 259 -7.06 -33.35 -5.84
C MET A 259 -8.26 -33.63 -4.90
N ALA A 260 -8.32 -32.95 -3.73
CA ALA A 260 -9.41 -33.10 -2.76
C ALA A 260 -10.44 -31.96 -2.86
N ILE A 261 -10.02 -30.78 -3.29
CA ILE A 261 -10.86 -29.56 -3.40
C ILE A 261 -11.21 -29.38 -4.89
N ASN A 262 -12.31 -29.96 -5.29
CA ASN A 262 -12.77 -30.00 -6.69
C ASN A 262 -13.91 -29.00 -7.00
N GLU A 263 -14.45 -28.34 -5.97
CA GLU A 263 -15.52 -27.35 -6.08
C GLU A 263 -15.19 -26.10 -5.26
N TYR A 264 -15.61 -24.96 -5.75
CA TYR A 264 -15.56 -23.72 -5.03
C TYR A 264 -16.88 -23.48 -4.27
N LYS A 265 -16.79 -23.34 -2.93
CA LYS A 265 -17.95 -23.13 -2.05
C LYS A 265 -17.84 -21.82 -1.24
N GLY A 266 -16.97 -20.90 -1.68
CA GLY A 266 -16.77 -19.63 -1.01
C GLY A 266 -17.73 -18.53 -1.47
N GLU A 267 -17.44 -17.29 -1.06
CA GLU A 267 -18.17 -16.11 -1.53
C GLU A 267 -18.06 -15.96 -3.06
N PRO A 268 -19.07 -15.36 -3.72
CA PRO A 268 -19.03 -15.10 -5.16
C PRO A 268 -17.73 -14.40 -5.58
N LEU A 269 -17.09 -14.92 -6.60
CA LEU A 269 -15.88 -14.32 -7.17
C LEU A 269 -16.28 -13.33 -8.25
N THR A 270 -15.67 -12.15 -8.23
CA THR A 270 -15.91 -11.11 -9.23
C THR A 270 -14.60 -10.54 -9.72
N ARG A 271 -14.51 -10.22 -11.00
CA ARG A 271 -13.42 -9.44 -11.59
C ARG A 271 -13.59 -7.96 -11.26
N GLU A 272 -12.56 -7.15 -11.44
CA GLU A 272 -12.66 -5.69 -11.25
C GLU A 272 -13.68 -5.01 -12.19
N ASN A 273 -13.93 -5.58 -13.35
CA ASN A 273 -14.97 -5.12 -14.30
C ASN A 273 -16.40 -5.51 -13.90
N GLY A 274 -16.58 -6.23 -12.78
CA GLY A 274 -17.87 -6.70 -12.29
C GLY A 274 -18.32 -8.06 -12.78
N ASP A 275 -17.60 -8.72 -13.69
CA ASP A 275 -17.96 -10.04 -14.19
C ASP A 275 -17.87 -11.08 -13.08
N VAL A 276 -18.88 -11.93 -12.98
CA VAL A 276 -18.92 -13.04 -12.03
C VAL A 276 -18.08 -14.21 -12.58
N VAL A 277 -17.23 -14.76 -11.70
CA VAL A 277 -16.36 -15.89 -12.04
C VAL A 277 -16.87 -17.15 -11.34
N ASP A 278 -17.06 -18.20 -12.12
CA ASP A 278 -17.33 -19.54 -11.57
C ASP A 278 -16.02 -20.19 -11.13
N GLY A 279 -15.76 -20.17 -9.82
CA GLY A 279 -14.55 -20.74 -9.24
C GLY A 279 -14.41 -22.25 -9.47
N THR A 280 -15.52 -22.98 -9.57
CA THR A 280 -15.50 -24.42 -9.90
C THR A 280 -15.05 -24.64 -11.34
N ALA A 281 -15.52 -23.82 -12.27
CA ALA A 281 -15.06 -23.88 -13.66
C ALA A 281 -13.56 -23.57 -13.78
N GLU A 282 -13.03 -22.64 -12.97
CA GLU A 282 -11.60 -22.33 -12.93
C GLU A 282 -10.77 -23.52 -12.38
N ILE A 283 -11.28 -24.25 -11.36
CA ILE A 283 -10.65 -25.50 -10.90
C ILE A 283 -10.64 -26.55 -12.02
N LYS A 284 -11.69 -26.65 -12.81
CA LYS A 284 -11.71 -27.57 -13.95
C LYS A 284 -10.71 -27.19 -15.06
N LYS A 285 -10.43 -25.89 -15.24
CA LYS A 285 -9.32 -25.45 -16.11
C LYS A 285 -7.96 -25.92 -15.57
N LEU A 286 -7.73 -25.81 -14.25
CA LEU A 286 -6.53 -26.35 -13.63
C LEU A 286 -6.37 -27.86 -13.93
N TYR A 287 -7.45 -28.65 -13.85
CA TYR A 287 -7.41 -30.09 -14.16
C TYR A 287 -6.98 -30.39 -15.58
N LYS A 288 -7.36 -29.55 -16.54
CA LYS A 288 -6.89 -29.70 -17.94
C LYS A 288 -5.35 -29.53 -18.00
N TYR A 289 -4.79 -28.53 -17.34
CA TYR A 289 -3.34 -28.34 -17.27
C TYR A 289 -2.65 -29.45 -16.48
N ALA A 290 -3.29 -29.99 -15.46
CA ALA A 290 -2.77 -31.10 -14.66
C ALA A 290 -2.83 -32.44 -15.40
N GLY A 291 -3.61 -32.55 -16.48
CA GLY A 291 -3.94 -33.84 -17.10
C GLY A 291 -4.68 -34.76 -16.12
N TYR A 292 -5.47 -34.18 -15.20
CA TYR A 292 -6.14 -34.90 -14.12
C TYR A 292 -7.61 -35.15 -14.46
N THR A 293 -8.04 -36.36 -14.16
CA THR A 293 -9.45 -36.75 -14.22
C THR A 293 -9.91 -37.14 -12.82
N GLU A 294 -11.01 -36.57 -12.37
CA GLU A 294 -11.56 -36.84 -11.05
C GLU A 294 -11.81 -38.34 -10.84
N GLY A 295 -11.45 -38.81 -9.65
CA GLY A 295 -11.60 -40.21 -9.27
C GLY A 295 -10.54 -41.17 -9.86
N GLN A 296 -9.58 -40.64 -10.62
CA GLN A 296 -8.46 -41.42 -11.14
C GLN A 296 -7.16 -41.03 -10.39
N PRO A 297 -6.20 -41.94 -10.26
CA PRO A 297 -4.87 -41.59 -9.81
C PRO A 297 -4.24 -40.52 -10.70
N TRP A 298 -3.65 -39.48 -10.10
CA TRP A 298 -3.02 -38.45 -10.88
C TRP A 298 -1.65 -38.87 -11.39
N ASP A 299 -1.44 -38.67 -12.67
CA ASP A 299 -0.18 -38.91 -13.36
C ASP A 299 0.47 -37.54 -13.69
N ALA A 300 1.43 -37.12 -12.85
CA ALA A 300 2.12 -35.85 -13.00
C ALA A 300 2.89 -35.70 -14.33
N THR A 301 3.16 -36.80 -15.02
CA THR A 301 3.86 -36.76 -16.34
C THR A 301 2.97 -36.20 -17.44
N LYS A 302 1.66 -36.19 -17.24
CA LYS A 302 0.68 -35.61 -18.19
C LYS A 302 0.46 -34.11 -17.97
N ALA A 303 1.02 -33.55 -16.89
CA ALA A 303 0.84 -32.14 -16.57
C ALA A 303 1.54 -31.24 -17.60
N GLN A 304 0.87 -30.17 -17.97
CA GLN A 304 1.37 -29.12 -18.85
C GLN A 304 1.55 -27.83 -18.04
N PRO A 305 2.55 -26.98 -18.35
CA PRO A 305 2.75 -25.71 -17.70
C PRO A 305 1.57 -24.76 -18.01
N ILE A 306 1.15 -23.98 -17.00
CA ILE A 306 0.23 -22.88 -17.20
C ILE A 306 1.02 -21.70 -17.73
N GLU A 307 0.63 -21.16 -18.88
CA GLU A 307 1.30 -20.02 -19.52
C GLU A 307 0.85 -18.70 -18.89
N TRP A 308 1.30 -18.44 -17.66
CA TRP A 308 0.96 -17.22 -16.94
C TRP A 308 1.49 -15.97 -17.62
N VAL A 309 0.64 -14.96 -17.76
CA VAL A 309 1.06 -13.65 -18.26
C VAL A 309 1.82 -12.90 -17.16
N ARG A 310 3.03 -12.46 -17.49
CA ARG A 310 3.89 -11.76 -16.55
C ARG A 310 3.32 -10.38 -16.21
N ILE A 311 3.11 -10.10 -14.92
CA ILE A 311 2.56 -8.84 -14.41
C ILE A 311 3.68 -7.88 -14.05
N HIS A 312 4.61 -8.31 -13.18
CA HIS A 312 5.70 -7.48 -12.69
C HIS A 312 6.91 -7.60 -13.62
N ASN A 313 7.31 -6.47 -14.19
CA ASN A 313 8.45 -6.41 -15.08
C ASN A 313 9.40 -5.28 -14.66
N LEU A 314 10.68 -5.59 -14.60
CA LEU A 314 11.76 -4.62 -14.41
C LEU A 314 12.53 -4.48 -15.72
N PRO A 315 13.13 -3.29 -16.00
CA PRO A 315 14.04 -3.13 -17.13
C PRO A 315 15.17 -4.15 -17.09
N ASP A 316 15.58 -4.66 -18.23
CA ASP A 316 16.56 -5.76 -18.34
C ASP A 316 17.91 -5.46 -17.70
N HIS A 317 18.29 -4.18 -17.60
CA HIS A 317 19.52 -3.73 -16.94
C HIS A 317 19.45 -3.76 -15.41
N VAL A 318 18.27 -3.99 -14.81
CA VAL A 318 18.11 -4.00 -13.35
C VAL A 318 18.36 -5.40 -12.83
N TYR A 319 19.39 -5.53 -11.99
CA TYR A 319 19.57 -6.72 -11.19
C TYR A 319 18.76 -6.63 -9.91
N PHE A 320 17.77 -7.49 -9.77
CA PHE A 320 16.95 -7.61 -8.57
C PHE A 320 16.99 -9.05 -8.06
N ASN A 321 17.20 -9.21 -6.76
CA ASN A 321 17.27 -10.52 -6.11
C ASN A 321 16.26 -10.56 -4.95
N HIS A 322 15.22 -11.40 -5.06
CA HIS A 322 14.22 -11.56 -4.02
C HIS A 322 14.83 -12.06 -2.70
N ALA A 323 15.73 -13.02 -2.71
CA ALA A 323 16.30 -13.56 -1.49
C ALA A 323 17.06 -12.50 -0.66
N GLN A 324 17.73 -11.56 -1.32
CA GLN A 324 18.39 -10.45 -0.61
C GLN A 324 17.38 -9.51 0.06
N HIS A 325 16.21 -9.30 -0.51
CA HIS A 325 15.17 -8.44 0.06
C HIS A 325 14.33 -9.19 1.09
N VAL A 326 13.87 -10.39 0.75
CA VAL A 326 12.92 -11.15 1.56
C VAL A 326 13.61 -11.90 2.70
N ASN A 327 14.71 -12.61 2.40
CA ASN A 327 15.43 -13.41 3.40
C ASN A 327 16.42 -12.54 4.19
N ALA A 328 17.38 -11.92 3.53
CA ALA A 328 18.38 -11.09 4.21
C ALA A 328 17.81 -9.79 4.75
N GLY A 329 17.02 -9.09 3.95
CA GLY A 329 16.44 -7.79 4.28
C GLY A 329 15.15 -7.87 5.10
N GLN A 330 14.51 -9.04 5.23
CA GLN A 330 13.23 -9.24 5.93
C GLN A 330 12.13 -8.31 5.45
N VAL A 331 12.18 -7.88 4.19
CA VAL A 331 11.19 -6.98 3.59
C VAL A 331 9.91 -7.78 3.31
N ALA A 332 8.78 -7.27 3.80
CA ALA A 332 7.49 -7.92 3.58
C ALA A 332 7.07 -7.84 2.10
N CYS A 333 6.43 -8.89 1.60
CA CYS A 333 5.98 -8.97 0.20
C CYS A 333 5.11 -7.78 -0.20
N GLN A 334 4.27 -7.31 0.74
CA GLN A 334 3.33 -6.21 0.56
C GLN A 334 3.99 -4.86 0.29
N GLU A 335 5.23 -4.65 0.75
CA GLU A 335 5.95 -3.39 0.50
C GLU A 335 6.15 -3.13 -1.00
N CYS A 336 6.38 -4.20 -1.76
CA CYS A 336 6.60 -4.12 -3.20
C CYS A 336 5.33 -4.45 -4.01
N HIS A 337 4.60 -5.46 -3.60
CA HIS A 337 3.46 -6.00 -4.34
C HIS A 337 2.10 -5.46 -3.88
N GLY A 338 2.06 -4.66 -2.81
CA GLY A 338 0.80 -4.21 -2.21
C GLY A 338 0.06 -5.34 -1.48
N GLU A 339 -1.18 -5.12 -1.16
CA GLU A 339 -1.99 -6.07 -0.39
C GLU A 339 -2.51 -7.23 -1.26
N ILE A 340 -1.59 -8.02 -1.81
CA ILE A 340 -1.88 -9.16 -2.69
C ILE A 340 -2.94 -10.09 -2.09
N GLN A 341 -2.92 -10.32 -0.78
CA GLN A 341 -3.90 -11.13 -0.08
C GLN A 341 -5.33 -10.56 -0.10
N LYS A 342 -5.54 -9.38 -0.64
CA LYS A 342 -6.86 -8.79 -0.88
C LYS A 342 -7.24 -8.78 -2.37
N MET A 343 -6.33 -9.17 -3.27
CA MET A 343 -6.55 -9.13 -4.70
C MET A 343 -7.21 -10.41 -5.20
N GLY A 344 -8.33 -10.27 -5.91
CA GLY A 344 -8.92 -11.34 -6.70
C GLY A 344 -8.00 -11.71 -7.84
N GLU A 345 -7.73 -10.75 -8.70
CA GLU A 345 -6.71 -10.84 -9.75
C GLU A 345 -5.55 -9.90 -9.40
N VAL A 346 -4.32 -10.37 -9.59
CA VAL A 346 -3.14 -9.59 -9.24
C VAL A 346 -2.91 -8.48 -10.26
N LYS A 347 -2.62 -7.29 -9.74
CA LYS A 347 -2.15 -6.14 -10.53
C LYS A 347 -0.83 -5.60 -10.00
N GLN A 348 -0.07 -4.95 -10.84
CA GLN A 348 1.12 -4.24 -10.41
C GLN A 348 0.72 -3.02 -9.58
N GLN A 349 0.92 -3.07 -8.26
CA GLN A 349 0.53 -2.00 -7.34
C GLN A 349 1.49 -0.81 -7.40
N ASN A 350 2.79 -1.06 -7.34
CA ASN A 350 3.80 -0.03 -7.35
C ASN A 350 4.40 0.15 -8.75
N ASP A 351 4.95 1.33 -9.04
CA ASP A 351 5.53 1.62 -10.34
C ASP A 351 6.87 0.90 -10.58
N LEU A 352 7.53 0.45 -9.51
CA LEU A 352 8.82 -0.25 -9.50
C LEU A 352 9.89 0.49 -10.31
N SER A 353 9.78 1.83 -10.38
CA SER A 353 10.74 2.69 -11.06
C SER A 353 12.06 2.79 -10.28
N MET A 354 13.11 3.22 -10.98
CA MET A 354 14.40 3.48 -10.33
C MET A 354 14.26 4.45 -9.14
N GLY A 355 13.47 5.52 -9.28
CA GLY A 355 13.21 6.47 -8.21
C GLY A 355 12.52 5.84 -7.00
N TRP A 356 11.59 4.94 -7.23
CA TRP A 356 10.91 4.19 -6.17
C TRP A 356 11.90 3.29 -5.39
N CYS A 357 12.73 2.53 -6.10
CA CYS A 357 13.77 1.69 -5.50
C CYS A 357 14.78 2.52 -4.69
N VAL A 358 15.30 3.60 -5.29
CA VAL A 358 16.29 4.49 -4.64
C VAL A 358 15.71 5.15 -3.38
N ASN A 359 14.44 5.55 -3.38
CA ASN A 359 13.81 6.14 -2.20
C ASN A 359 13.71 5.13 -1.06
N CYS A 360 13.34 3.87 -1.34
CA CYS A 360 13.36 2.80 -0.34
C CYS A 360 14.79 2.59 0.21
N HIS A 361 15.77 2.45 -0.68
CA HIS A 361 17.18 2.23 -0.29
C HIS A 361 17.81 3.39 0.48
N ARG A 362 17.33 4.63 0.30
CA ARG A 362 17.78 5.79 1.10
C ARG A 362 17.26 5.76 2.53
N GLN A 363 16.12 5.15 2.76
CA GLN A 363 15.45 5.11 4.07
C GLN A 363 15.77 3.83 4.84
N THR A 364 16.06 2.73 4.14
CA THR A 364 16.29 1.42 4.73
C THR A 364 17.77 1.24 5.08
N LYS A 365 18.04 0.83 6.32
CA LYS A 365 19.38 0.43 6.76
C LYS A 365 19.63 -1.02 6.32
N VAL A 366 20.63 -1.23 5.49
CA VAL A 366 21.05 -2.58 5.07
C VAL A 366 21.94 -3.18 6.15
N GLN A 367 21.57 -4.36 6.64
CA GLN A 367 22.33 -5.10 7.66
C GLN A 367 23.23 -6.15 6.98
N PHE A 368 24.50 -5.83 6.79
CA PHE A 368 25.48 -6.79 6.28
C PHE A 368 26.21 -7.55 7.39
N LYS A 369 26.42 -6.90 8.55
CA LYS A 369 27.09 -7.54 9.68
C LYS A 369 26.13 -8.44 10.46
N ASP A 370 26.60 -9.59 10.85
CA ASP A 370 25.87 -10.55 11.69
C ASP A 370 24.55 -11.04 11.03
N ASN A 371 24.47 -10.97 9.69
CA ASN A 371 23.35 -11.47 8.94
C ASN A 371 23.67 -12.85 8.38
N GLY A 372 23.01 -13.89 8.92
CA GLY A 372 23.24 -15.29 8.56
C GLY A 372 23.09 -15.60 7.06
N PHE A 373 22.42 -14.74 6.30
CA PHE A 373 22.34 -14.89 4.84
C PHE A 373 23.70 -14.68 4.16
N TYR A 374 24.55 -13.83 4.72
CA TYR A 374 25.87 -13.52 4.18
C TYR A 374 27.01 -14.31 4.82
N SER A 375 26.74 -15.08 5.87
CA SER A 375 27.77 -15.86 6.60
C SER A 375 28.50 -16.88 5.76
N ILE A 376 27.95 -17.27 4.61
CA ILE A 376 28.59 -18.15 3.65
C ILE A 376 29.76 -17.50 2.87
N TYR A 377 29.88 -16.17 2.96
CA TYR A 377 30.92 -15.38 2.28
C TYR A 377 32.00 -14.88 3.24
N GLU A 378 31.86 -15.14 4.54
CA GLU A 378 32.86 -14.90 5.59
C GLU A 378 33.71 -16.18 5.83
#